data_32f45e754b3a2b608eb0b969055d8093
#
_entry.id   32f45e754b3a2b608eb0b969055d8093
#
_cell.length_a   1.000
_cell.length_b   1.000
_cell.length_c   1.000
_cell.angle_alpha   90.00
_cell.angle_beta   90.00
_cell.angle_gamma   90.00
#
_symmetry.space_group_name_H-M   'P 1'
#
loop_
_entity.id
_entity.type
_entity.pdbx_description
1 polymer ?
#
loop_
_entity_poly.entity_id
_entity_poly.type
_entity_poly.pdbx_seq_one_letter_code
_entity_poly.pdbx_strand_id
1 'polypeptide(L)'
;MIEQVTIVGMGALGILYGDRLSRYLGADHVRFLAAGERLERYRREGAWCNGKKCAFQFSDGTDGEAQLLIFAVKAPALEEAIALAAPCVGEETVVLSVLNGVTSEETLSQAFGPEKVLYAVAQGMDAVREDNRLTCTQEGTLFLGVPEEDYFDRGDKLEAVWSLFRQAGVDARKEADILHRMWCKFMLNVGVNQVFMAYACGYGGVQAPGPARDTMIAAMNEARKVGACQGVLVTQKDLREYVAVLDSLNPEAMPSMRQDALAHRPSEVELFAGTVIQLA
;
A
#
# COMPACT_ATOMS: atom_id res chain seq x y z
N MET A 1 3.93 -19.44 13.84
CA MET A 1 4.64 -18.12 13.97
C MET A 1 5.31 -17.86 12.63
N ILE A 2 5.24 -16.64 12.10
CA ILE A 2 5.87 -16.28 10.82
C ILE A 2 7.32 -15.91 11.06
N GLU A 3 8.23 -16.62 10.38
CA GLU A 3 9.69 -16.43 10.51
C GLU A 3 10.36 -16.10 9.17
N GLN A 4 9.72 -16.40 8.02
CA GLN A 4 10.26 -16.13 6.69
C GLN A 4 9.36 -15.17 5.94
N VAL A 5 9.88 -13.96 5.68
CA VAL A 5 9.17 -12.89 4.98
C VAL A 5 9.83 -12.59 3.65
N THR A 6 9.04 -12.59 2.60
CA THR A 6 9.48 -12.20 1.26
C THR A 6 8.73 -10.94 0.84
N ILE A 7 9.45 -9.95 0.30
CA ILE A 7 8.88 -8.67 -0.13
C ILE A 7 9.17 -8.47 -1.61
N VAL A 8 8.15 -8.15 -2.39
CA VAL A 8 8.30 -7.76 -3.79
C VAL A 8 8.08 -6.26 -3.92
N GLY A 9 9.12 -5.56 -4.35
CA GLY A 9 9.08 -4.10 -4.46
C GLY A 9 9.82 -3.37 -3.33
N MET A 10 10.94 -2.76 -3.67
CA MET A 10 11.73 -1.93 -2.76
C MET A 10 11.30 -0.45 -2.88
N GLY A 11 9.97 -0.22 -2.76
CA GLY A 11 9.34 1.08 -2.65
C GLY A 11 9.42 1.64 -1.22
N ALA A 12 8.74 2.78 -0.96
CA ALA A 12 8.73 3.37 0.38
C ALA A 12 8.21 2.41 1.45
N LEU A 13 7.04 1.78 1.21
CA LEU A 13 6.46 0.81 2.14
C LEU A 13 7.28 -0.48 2.24
N GLY A 14 7.82 -0.97 1.11
CA GLY A 14 8.69 -2.14 1.11
C GLY A 14 9.92 -1.94 1.99
N ILE A 15 10.63 -0.82 1.83
CA ILE A 15 11.80 -0.49 2.67
C ILE A 15 11.39 -0.32 4.13
N LEU A 16 10.30 0.39 4.42
CA LEU A 16 9.83 0.64 5.78
C LEU A 16 9.52 -0.67 6.52
N TYR A 17 8.65 -1.49 5.95
CA TYR A 17 8.25 -2.75 6.58
C TYR A 17 9.39 -3.77 6.58
N GLY A 18 10.18 -3.83 5.50
CA GLY A 18 11.37 -4.67 5.46
C GLY A 18 12.37 -4.31 6.58
N ASP A 19 12.64 -3.03 6.82
CA ASP A 19 13.52 -2.57 7.91
C ASP A 19 12.96 -2.95 9.29
N ARG A 20 11.66 -2.77 9.52
CA ARG A 20 11.02 -3.14 10.78
C ARG A 20 11.06 -4.65 11.02
N LEU A 21 10.68 -5.43 10.01
CA LEU A 21 10.65 -6.87 10.09
C LEU A 21 12.06 -7.48 10.23
N SER A 22 13.06 -6.99 9.47
CA SER A 22 14.43 -7.50 9.57
C SER A 22 15.10 -7.17 10.91
N ARG A 23 14.75 -6.06 11.54
CA ARG A 23 15.22 -5.75 12.89
C ARG A 23 14.62 -6.66 13.96
N TYR A 24 13.39 -7.11 13.76
CA TYR A 24 12.71 -7.99 14.70
C TYR A 24 13.08 -9.47 14.49
N LEU A 25 13.00 -9.96 13.25
CA LEU A 25 13.25 -11.38 12.93
C LEU A 25 14.73 -11.70 12.73
N GLY A 26 15.54 -10.72 12.36
CA GLY A 26 16.89 -10.91 11.85
C GLY A 26 16.99 -10.78 10.33
N ALA A 27 18.16 -10.37 9.85
CA ALA A 27 18.40 -10.09 8.43
C ALA A 27 18.18 -11.30 7.51
N ASP A 28 18.46 -12.50 8.00
CA ASP A 28 18.38 -13.73 7.20
C ASP A 28 16.92 -14.23 6.99
N HIS A 29 15.99 -13.60 7.69
CA HIS A 29 14.56 -13.95 7.66
C HIS A 29 13.72 -13.04 6.75
N VAL A 30 14.32 -11.95 6.24
CA VAL A 30 13.61 -10.99 5.37
C VAL A 30 14.38 -10.81 4.07
N ARG A 31 13.74 -11.17 2.95
CA ARG A 31 14.33 -11.07 1.62
C ARG A 31 13.47 -10.25 0.67
N PHE A 32 14.15 -9.53 -0.22
CA PHE A 32 13.51 -8.81 -1.32
C PHE A 32 13.68 -9.57 -2.62
N LEU A 33 12.57 -9.76 -3.35
CA LEU A 33 12.59 -10.36 -4.67
C LEU A 33 12.89 -9.31 -5.74
N ALA A 34 13.80 -9.66 -6.62
CA ALA A 34 14.06 -8.97 -7.86
C ALA A 34 14.70 -9.93 -8.88
N ALA A 35 14.68 -9.57 -10.15
CA ALA A 35 15.30 -10.36 -11.21
C ALA A 35 16.29 -9.53 -12.02
N GLY A 36 17.22 -10.21 -12.71
CA GLY A 36 18.14 -9.63 -13.66
C GLY A 36 18.95 -8.45 -13.09
N GLU A 37 19.09 -7.39 -13.89
CA GLU A 37 19.87 -6.20 -13.52
C GLU A 37 19.36 -5.50 -12.24
N ARG A 38 18.04 -5.59 -11.97
CA ARG A 38 17.43 -5.03 -10.75
C ARG A 38 17.95 -5.75 -9.50
N LEU A 39 18.08 -7.07 -9.55
CA LEU A 39 18.63 -7.86 -8.45
C LEU A 39 20.09 -7.52 -8.18
N GLU A 40 20.92 -7.44 -9.24
CA GLU A 40 22.33 -7.08 -9.12
C GLU A 40 22.52 -5.66 -8.57
N ARG A 41 21.67 -4.73 -8.99
CA ARG A 41 21.65 -3.38 -8.43
C ARG A 41 21.29 -3.39 -6.94
N TYR A 42 20.26 -4.16 -6.52
CA TYR A 42 19.86 -4.25 -5.12
C TYR A 42 20.98 -4.86 -4.25
N ARG A 43 21.65 -5.90 -4.75
CA ARG A 43 22.80 -6.51 -4.05
C ARG A 43 23.96 -5.53 -3.87
N ARG A 44 24.25 -4.73 -4.89
CA ARG A 44 25.34 -3.75 -4.87
C ARG A 44 25.04 -2.54 -3.97
N GLU A 45 23.83 -2.01 -4.04
CA GLU A 45 23.47 -0.72 -3.44
C GLU A 45 22.78 -0.87 -2.09
N GLY A 46 22.00 -1.94 -1.92
CA GLY A 46 21.17 -2.14 -0.73
C GLY A 46 20.08 -1.09 -0.61
N ALA A 47 19.57 -0.90 0.60
CA ALA A 47 18.58 0.12 0.93
C ALA A 47 18.92 0.84 2.24
N TRP A 48 18.34 2.02 2.41
CA TRP A 48 18.54 2.87 3.57
C TRP A 48 17.20 3.38 4.11
N CYS A 49 17.04 3.35 5.43
CA CYS A 49 15.87 3.88 6.12
C CYS A 49 16.32 4.89 7.18
N ASN A 50 15.89 6.14 7.07
CA ASN A 50 16.25 7.24 7.97
C ASN A 50 17.77 7.33 8.22
N GLY A 51 18.55 7.28 7.14
CA GLY A 51 20.01 7.39 7.17
C GLY A 51 20.75 6.14 7.64
N LYS A 52 20.06 5.06 8.02
CA LYS A 52 20.66 3.79 8.42
C LYS A 52 20.55 2.76 7.31
N LYS A 53 21.62 2.00 7.05
CA LYS A 53 21.59 0.92 6.08
C LYS A 53 20.71 -0.21 6.60
N CYS A 54 19.79 -0.67 5.76
CA CYS A 54 18.93 -1.80 6.08
C CYS A 54 19.69 -3.13 5.90
N ALA A 55 19.35 -4.13 6.69
CA ALA A 55 19.93 -5.46 6.62
C ALA A 55 18.92 -6.39 5.94
N PHE A 56 18.92 -6.42 4.59
CA PHE A 56 18.04 -7.26 3.78
C PHE A 56 18.84 -8.34 3.06
N GLN A 57 18.18 -9.48 2.81
CA GLN A 57 18.61 -10.44 1.81
C GLN A 57 17.94 -10.10 0.47
N PHE A 58 18.58 -10.51 -0.64
CA PHE A 58 18.07 -10.28 -1.99
C PHE A 58 18.06 -11.62 -2.75
N SER A 59 16.90 -11.95 -3.33
CA SER A 59 16.62 -13.24 -3.94
C SER A 59 16.01 -13.07 -5.33
N ASP A 60 16.19 -14.09 -6.18
CA ASP A 60 15.49 -14.23 -7.46
C ASP A 60 14.25 -15.14 -7.37
N GLY A 61 13.91 -15.60 -6.16
CA GLY A 61 12.78 -16.47 -5.91
C GLY A 61 13.11 -17.96 -5.82
N THR A 62 14.41 -18.32 -5.88
CA THR A 62 14.83 -19.74 -5.81
C THR A 62 15.08 -20.23 -4.39
N ASP A 63 15.00 -19.39 -3.38
CA ASP A 63 15.32 -19.69 -1.97
C ASP A 63 14.15 -20.34 -1.18
N GLY A 64 13.14 -20.86 -1.89
CA GLY A 64 12.00 -21.59 -1.32
C GLY A 64 10.82 -20.70 -0.92
N GLU A 65 9.79 -21.32 -0.35
CA GLU A 65 8.51 -20.72 -0.03
C GLU A 65 8.62 -19.62 1.05
N ALA A 66 7.75 -18.64 0.94
CA ALA A 66 7.55 -17.59 1.95
C ALA A 66 6.43 -18.01 2.90
N GLN A 67 6.55 -17.71 4.18
CA GLN A 67 5.41 -17.78 5.10
C GLN A 67 4.54 -16.52 4.99
N LEU A 68 5.17 -15.35 4.77
CA LEU A 68 4.50 -14.10 4.44
C LEU A 68 5.12 -13.49 3.20
N LEU A 69 4.30 -13.26 2.18
CA LEU A 69 4.68 -12.61 0.93
C LEU A 69 4.02 -11.24 0.84
N ILE A 70 4.82 -10.17 0.82
CA ILE A 70 4.32 -8.79 0.81
C ILE A 70 4.55 -8.17 -0.57
N PHE A 71 3.48 -7.70 -1.20
CA PHE A 71 3.55 -6.90 -2.43
C PHE A 71 3.59 -5.42 -2.08
N ALA A 72 4.68 -4.74 -2.42
CA ALA A 72 4.94 -3.32 -2.20
C ALA A 72 5.42 -2.61 -3.48
N VAL A 73 4.93 -3.06 -4.62
CA VAL A 73 5.18 -2.50 -5.95
C VAL A 73 4.17 -1.39 -6.27
N LYS A 74 4.34 -0.70 -7.39
CA LYS A 74 3.29 0.13 -8.00
C LYS A 74 2.39 -0.73 -8.89
N ALA A 75 1.12 -0.34 -9.05
CA ALA A 75 0.12 -1.11 -9.79
C ALA A 75 0.57 -1.59 -11.19
N PRO A 76 1.26 -0.77 -12.04
CA PRO A 76 1.72 -1.25 -13.35
C PRO A 76 2.74 -2.39 -13.31
N ALA A 77 3.37 -2.61 -12.16
CA ALA A 77 4.36 -3.69 -11.98
C ALA A 77 3.78 -4.91 -11.26
N LEU A 78 2.47 -4.94 -10.97
CA LEU A 78 1.87 -6.00 -10.14
C LEU A 78 1.91 -7.36 -10.86
N GLU A 79 1.59 -7.42 -12.15
CA GLU A 79 1.63 -8.68 -12.92
C GLU A 79 3.05 -9.27 -13.01
N GLU A 80 4.06 -8.42 -13.29
CA GLU A 80 5.47 -8.85 -13.27
C GLU A 80 5.87 -9.35 -11.88
N ALA A 81 5.42 -8.67 -10.83
CA ALA A 81 5.70 -9.04 -9.44
C ALA A 81 5.04 -10.38 -9.06
N ILE A 82 3.82 -10.66 -9.52
CA ILE A 82 3.12 -11.93 -9.34
C ILE A 82 3.90 -13.07 -10.00
N ALA A 83 4.30 -12.89 -11.26
CA ALA A 83 5.07 -13.91 -11.98
C ALA A 83 6.42 -14.21 -11.30
N LEU A 84 7.11 -13.16 -10.82
CA LEU A 84 8.37 -13.32 -10.09
C LEU A 84 8.18 -14.03 -8.75
N ALA A 85 7.08 -13.77 -8.05
CA ALA A 85 6.84 -14.29 -6.71
C ALA A 85 6.22 -15.71 -6.71
N ALA A 86 5.66 -16.17 -7.82
CA ALA A 86 4.98 -17.45 -7.91
C ALA A 86 5.78 -18.65 -7.36
N PRO A 87 7.10 -18.76 -7.59
CA PRO A 87 7.90 -19.86 -7.01
C PRO A 87 8.02 -19.80 -5.47
N CYS A 88 7.71 -18.67 -4.86
CA CYS A 88 7.78 -18.49 -3.41
C CYS A 88 6.44 -18.77 -2.70
N VAL A 89 5.40 -19.12 -3.43
CA VAL A 89 4.05 -19.34 -2.87
C VAL A 89 3.80 -20.83 -2.67
N GLY A 90 3.72 -21.25 -1.41
CA GLY A 90 3.32 -22.60 -1.00
C GLY A 90 1.89 -22.66 -0.48
N GLU A 91 1.51 -23.80 0.09
CA GLU A 91 0.18 -24.05 0.62
C GLU A 91 -0.15 -23.06 1.78
N GLU A 92 0.80 -22.90 2.69
CA GLU A 92 0.63 -22.08 3.91
C GLU A 92 1.05 -20.61 3.74
N THR A 93 1.47 -20.20 2.55
CA THR A 93 1.90 -18.81 2.31
C THR A 93 0.74 -17.84 2.52
N VAL A 94 0.96 -16.81 3.34
CA VAL A 94 0.06 -15.67 3.47
C VAL A 94 0.52 -14.56 2.53
N VAL A 95 -0.39 -14.03 1.75
CA VAL A 95 -0.13 -12.96 0.77
C VAL A 95 -0.73 -11.65 1.28
N LEU A 96 0.05 -10.59 1.27
CA LEU A 96 -0.36 -9.25 1.71
C LEU A 96 -0.04 -8.22 0.65
N SER A 97 -1.03 -7.43 0.23
CA SER A 97 -0.81 -6.24 -0.59
C SER A 97 -0.74 -5.00 0.30
N VAL A 98 0.24 -4.13 0.05
CA VAL A 98 0.28 -2.79 0.63
C VAL A 98 0.22 -1.71 -0.46
N LEU A 99 -0.28 -2.08 -1.63
CA LEU A 99 -0.51 -1.16 -2.74
C LEU A 99 -1.64 -0.17 -2.38
N ASN A 100 -1.66 0.97 -3.07
CA ASN A 100 -2.84 1.82 -3.08
C ASN A 100 -3.90 1.24 -4.02
N GLY A 101 -5.14 1.71 -3.91
CA GLY A 101 -6.25 1.24 -4.74
C GLY A 101 -7.12 0.21 -4.03
N VAL A 102 -7.94 -0.49 -4.80
CA VAL A 102 -8.95 -1.46 -4.32
C VAL A 102 -8.98 -2.73 -5.18
N THR A 103 -8.00 -2.94 -6.05
CA THR A 103 -8.01 -4.03 -7.04
C THR A 103 -6.88 -5.04 -6.89
N SER A 104 -5.83 -4.70 -6.13
CA SER A 104 -4.65 -5.58 -6.00
C SER A 104 -4.97 -6.91 -5.31
N GLU A 105 -5.85 -6.89 -4.33
CA GLU A 105 -6.23 -8.07 -3.56
C GLU A 105 -7.01 -9.07 -4.41
N GLU A 106 -7.90 -8.59 -5.29
CA GLU A 106 -8.59 -9.45 -6.24
C GLU A 106 -7.61 -10.07 -7.24
N THR A 107 -6.70 -9.26 -7.81
CA THR A 107 -5.67 -9.74 -8.74
C THR A 107 -4.78 -10.81 -8.08
N LEU A 108 -4.38 -10.60 -6.84
CA LEU A 108 -3.59 -11.58 -6.07
C LEU A 108 -4.40 -12.83 -5.72
N SER A 109 -5.69 -12.67 -5.41
CA SER A 109 -6.59 -13.81 -5.15
C SER A 109 -6.80 -14.68 -6.38
N GLN A 110 -6.90 -14.08 -7.57
CA GLN A 110 -6.96 -14.81 -8.84
C GLN A 110 -5.67 -15.58 -9.12
N ALA A 111 -4.51 -15.03 -8.73
CA ALA A 111 -3.21 -15.65 -8.98
C ALA A 111 -2.84 -16.76 -7.98
N PHE A 112 -3.18 -16.59 -6.70
CA PHE A 112 -2.65 -17.42 -5.62
C PHE A 112 -3.71 -18.14 -4.77
N GLY A 113 -4.98 -17.82 -4.99
CA GLY A 113 -6.11 -18.29 -4.19
C GLY A 113 -6.56 -17.27 -3.13
N PRO A 114 -7.87 -17.02 -3.01
CA PRO A 114 -8.39 -16.01 -2.07
C PRO A 114 -8.11 -16.34 -0.61
N GLU A 115 -7.99 -17.62 -0.26
CA GLU A 115 -7.69 -18.11 1.09
C GLU A 115 -6.30 -17.73 1.59
N LYS A 116 -5.41 -17.28 0.70
CA LYS A 116 -4.05 -16.84 1.04
C LYS A 116 -3.97 -15.33 1.25
N VAL A 117 -4.89 -14.55 0.68
CA VAL A 117 -4.78 -13.09 0.60
C VAL A 117 -5.41 -12.39 1.79
N LEU A 118 -4.64 -11.56 2.47
CA LEU A 118 -5.12 -10.60 3.46
C LEU A 118 -5.19 -9.20 2.86
N TYR A 119 -6.11 -8.41 3.39
CA TYR A 119 -6.34 -7.03 3.00
C TYR A 119 -5.57 -6.07 3.90
N ALA A 120 -4.98 -5.02 3.32
CA ALA A 120 -4.26 -4.02 4.09
C ALA A 120 -4.48 -2.59 3.60
N VAL A 121 -4.47 -1.66 4.55
CA VAL A 121 -4.49 -0.22 4.28
C VAL A 121 -3.40 0.47 5.09
N ALA A 122 -2.36 0.95 4.43
CA ALA A 122 -1.36 1.83 5.03
C ALA A 122 -1.83 3.29 4.92
N GLN A 123 -1.96 4.01 6.04
CA GLN A 123 -2.55 5.35 6.08
C GLN A 123 -1.81 6.27 7.06
N GLY A 124 -1.81 7.60 6.77
CA GLY A 124 -1.23 8.61 7.65
C GLY A 124 0.29 8.61 7.66
N MET A 125 0.91 8.23 6.56
CA MET A 125 2.36 8.17 6.42
C MET A 125 2.92 9.45 5.82
N ASP A 126 4.07 9.87 6.31
CA ASP A 126 4.96 10.83 5.65
C ASP A 126 6.28 10.15 5.35
N ALA A 127 6.40 9.66 4.13
CA ALA A 127 7.50 8.82 3.68
C ALA A 127 7.89 9.18 2.24
N VAL A 128 9.11 9.65 2.07
CA VAL A 128 9.69 10.04 0.78
C VAL A 128 10.83 9.11 0.43
N ARG A 129 10.78 8.50 -0.74
CA ARG A 129 11.84 7.66 -1.26
C ARG A 129 12.56 8.33 -2.42
N GLU A 130 13.87 8.46 -2.28
CA GLU A 130 14.80 8.87 -3.33
C GLU A 130 15.76 7.71 -3.60
N ASP A 131 15.74 7.18 -4.81
CA ASP A 131 16.48 5.98 -5.22
C ASP A 131 16.24 4.79 -4.29
N ASN A 132 17.25 4.40 -3.50
CA ASN A 132 17.20 3.34 -2.51
C ASN A 132 17.17 3.86 -1.05
N ARG A 133 16.90 5.15 -0.85
CA ARG A 133 16.88 5.82 0.45
C ARG A 133 15.47 6.23 0.80
N LEU A 134 15.00 5.78 1.95
CA LEU A 134 13.73 6.17 2.53
C LEU A 134 13.98 7.17 3.66
N THR A 135 13.33 8.32 3.58
CA THR A 135 13.13 9.23 4.70
C THR A 135 11.67 9.14 5.13
N CYS A 136 11.43 8.68 6.33
CA CYS A 136 10.10 8.50 6.90
C CYS A 136 10.04 9.28 8.21
N THR A 137 9.27 10.37 8.23
CA THR A 137 9.06 11.21 9.41
C THR A 137 7.85 10.73 10.22
N GLN A 138 6.87 10.11 9.55
CA GLN A 138 5.69 9.51 10.15
C GLN A 138 5.38 8.17 9.49
N GLU A 139 5.40 7.10 10.27
CA GLU A 139 5.19 5.73 9.76
C GLU A 139 3.71 5.40 9.50
N GLY A 140 2.79 6.19 10.08
CA GLY A 140 1.35 5.97 9.96
C GLY A 140 0.89 4.67 10.63
N THR A 141 -0.29 4.22 10.22
CA THR A 141 -0.93 2.99 10.73
C THR A 141 -1.14 2.01 9.58
N LEU A 142 -0.83 0.75 9.82
CA LEU A 142 -1.17 -0.37 8.94
C LEU A 142 -2.44 -1.05 9.46
N PHE A 143 -3.54 -0.88 8.75
CA PHE A 143 -4.77 -1.60 9.03
C PHE A 143 -4.76 -2.92 8.27
N LEU A 144 -5.12 -4.01 8.96
CA LEU A 144 -5.16 -5.37 8.43
C LEU A 144 -6.53 -5.97 8.65
N GLY A 145 -7.04 -6.70 7.67
CA GLY A 145 -8.34 -7.34 7.79
C GLY A 145 -8.56 -8.40 6.73
N VAL A 146 -9.73 -9.02 6.83
CA VAL A 146 -10.34 -9.89 5.84
C VAL A 146 -11.80 -9.49 5.71
N PRO A 147 -12.48 -9.72 4.57
CA PRO A 147 -13.93 -9.57 4.50
C PRO A 147 -14.61 -10.36 5.62
N GLU A 148 -15.74 -9.85 6.15
CA GLU A 148 -16.38 -10.42 7.32
C GLU A 148 -16.77 -11.89 7.12
N GLU A 149 -17.25 -12.23 5.94
CA GLU A 149 -17.61 -13.60 5.53
C GLU A 149 -16.44 -14.58 5.55
N ASP A 150 -15.22 -14.09 5.39
CA ASP A 150 -14.00 -14.91 5.31
C ASP A 150 -13.23 -14.98 6.65
N TYR A 151 -13.73 -14.31 7.68
CA TYR A 151 -13.00 -14.23 8.95
C TYR A 151 -12.80 -15.60 9.60
N PHE A 152 -13.76 -16.51 9.46
CA PHE A 152 -13.66 -17.87 9.99
C PHE A 152 -12.48 -18.64 9.37
N ASP A 153 -12.27 -18.49 8.07
CA ASP A 153 -11.26 -19.25 7.33
C ASP A 153 -9.85 -18.61 7.39
N ARG A 154 -9.79 -17.27 7.54
CA ARG A 154 -8.53 -16.51 7.46
C ARG A 154 -8.16 -15.76 8.75
N GLY A 155 -8.95 -15.85 9.80
CA GLY A 155 -8.73 -15.15 11.07
C GLY A 155 -7.40 -15.49 11.73
N ASP A 156 -6.98 -16.74 11.70
CA ASP A 156 -5.71 -17.20 12.28
C ASP A 156 -4.51 -16.62 11.49
N LYS A 157 -4.62 -16.53 10.16
CA LYS A 157 -3.60 -15.89 9.30
C LYS A 157 -3.52 -14.39 9.59
N LEU A 158 -4.67 -13.73 9.73
CA LEU A 158 -4.75 -12.32 10.12
C LEU A 158 -4.09 -12.06 11.48
N GLU A 159 -4.38 -12.90 12.47
CA GLU A 159 -3.80 -12.80 13.81
C GLU A 159 -2.26 -12.95 13.78
N ALA A 160 -1.78 -13.94 13.02
CA ALA A 160 -0.34 -14.18 12.88
C ALA A 160 0.39 -12.99 12.23
N VAL A 161 -0.15 -12.42 11.15
CA VAL A 161 0.43 -11.26 10.45
C VAL A 161 0.33 -10.01 11.31
N TRP A 162 -0.81 -9.73 11.93
CA TRP A 162 -0.99 -8.60 12.83
C TRP A 162 0.00 -8.65 14.00
N SER A 163 0.12 -9.81 14.65
CA SER A 163 1.05 -10.03 15.76
C SER A 163 2.50 -9.77 15.34
N LEU A 164 2.90 -10.28 14.16
CA LEU A 164 4.24 -10.05 13.61
C LEU A 164 4.55 -8.56 13.45
N PHE A 165 3.67 -7.81 12.78
CA PHE A 165 3.88 -6.37 12.58
C PHE A 165 3.92 -5.59 13.90
N ARG A 166 3.04 -5.93 14.84
CA ARG A 166 3.04 -5.33 16.19
C ARG A 166 4.34 -5.58 16.94
N GLN A 167 4.85 -6.81 16.91
CA GLN A 167 6.11 -7.18 17.56
C GLN A 167 7.32 -6.53 16.86
N ALA A 168 7.24 -6.31 15.55
CA ALA A 168 8.23 -5.55 14.79
C ALA A 168 8.16 -4.02 15.03
N GLY A 169 7.26 -3.53 15.90
CA GLY A 169 7.13 -2.12 16.25
C GLY A 169 6.33 -1.28 15.29
N VAL A 170 5.57 -1.89 14.36
CA VAL A 170 4.65 -1.19 13.47
C VAL A 170 3.33 -0.91 14.20
N ASP A 171 2.76 0.29 14.05
CA ASP A 171 1.37 0.56 14.49
C ASP A 171 0.40 -0.19 13.57
N ALA A 172 0.26 -1.50 13.80
CA ALA A 172 -0.67 -2.36 13.08
C ALA A 172 -1.96 -2.54 13.87
N ARG A 173 -3.10 -2.42 13.20
CA ARG A 173 -4.43 -2.54 13.77
C ARG A 173 -5.28 -3.50 12.95
N LYS A 174 -6.06 -4.34 13.63
CA LYS A 174 -7.09 -5.14 12.95
C LYS A 174 -8.29 -4.24 12.65
N GLU A 175 -8.80 -4.35 11.43
CA GLU A 175 -9.96 -3.60 10.94
C GLU A 175 -11.09 -4.58 10.62
N ALA A 176 -12.22 -4.42 11.30
CA ALA A 176 -13.37 -5.31 11.13
C ALA A 176 -14.03 -5.15 9.75
N ASP A 177 -14.13 -3.91 9.27
CA ASP A 177 -14.64 -3.60 7.93
C ASP A 177 -13.51 -3.04 7.05
N ILE A 178 -12.61 -3.93 6.67
CA ILE A 178 -11.44 -3.57 5.88
C ILE A 178 -11.82 -3.06 4.48
N LEU A 179 -12.88 -3.59 3.88
CA LEU A 179 -13.35 -3.14 2.57
C LEU A 179 -13.84 -1.69 2.63
N HIS A 180 -14.63 -1.34 3.63
CA HIS A 180 -15.05 0.05 3.85
C HIS A 180 -13.84 0.98 4.01
N ARG A 181 -12.85 0.59 4.84
CA ARG A 181 -11.63 1.39 5.02
C ARG A 181 -10.85 1.56 3.71
N MET A 182 -10.70 0.51 2.93
CA MET A 182 -10.03 0.57 1.62
C MET A 182 -10.74 1.55 0.69
N TRP A 183 -12.06 1.46 0.58
CA TRP A 183 -12.84 2.34 -0.26
C TRP A 183 -12.86 3.79 0.25
N CYS A 184 -12.86 4.02 1.55
CA CYS A 184 -12.68 5.36 2.13
C CYS A 184 -11.33 5.97 1.75
N LYS A 185 -10.23 5.20 1.87
CA LYS A 185 -8.90 5.65 1.43
C LYS A 185 -8.85 5.84 -0.09
N PHE A 186 -9.47 4.96 -0.87
CA PHE A 186 -9.54 5.08 -2.32
C PHE A 186 -10.31 6.35 -2.75
N MET A 187 -11.47 6.62 -2.15
CA MET A 187 -12.22 7.86 -2.33
C MET A 187 -11.35 9.09 -2.10
N LEU A 188 -10.61 9.13 -0.98
CA LEU A 188 -9.66 10.21 -0.67
C LEU A 188 -8.62 10.34 -1.78
N ASN A 189 -7.98 9.25 -2.18
CA ASN A 189 -6.93 9.25 -3.18
C ASN A 189 -7.43 9.71 -4.56
N VAL A 190 -8.62 9.30 -4.97
CA VAL A 190 -9.27 9.76 -6.21
C VAL A 190 -9.50 11.27 -6.19
N GLY A 191 -10.03 11.81 -5.09
CA GLY A 191 -10.25 13.24 -4.95
C GLY A 191 -8.95 14.05 -4.91
N VAL A 192 -8.00 13.60 -4.09
CA VAL A 192 -6.80 14.40 -3.79
C VAL A 192 -5.77 14.31 -4.90
N ASN A 193 -5.34 13.10 -5.27
CA ASN A 193 -4.16 12.93 -6.12
C ASN A 193 -4.33 13.56 -7.50
N GLN A 194 -5.49 13.37 -8.14
CA GLN A 194 -5.74 13.86 -9.49
C GLN A 194 -6.00 15.37 -9.52
N VAL A 195 -6.77 15.88 -8.56
CA VAL A 195 -7.09 17.31 -8.49
C VAL A 195 -5.84 18.13 -8.21
N PHE A 196 -4.95 17.68 -7.33
CA PHE A 196 -3.71 18.38 -7.04
C PHE A 196 -2.75 18.38 -8.23
N MET A 197 -2.83 17.37 -9.09
CA MET A 197 -2.14 17.37 -10.38
C MET A 197 -2.76 18.40 -11.34
N ALA A 198 -4.08 18.36 -11.52
CA ALA A 198 -4.79 19.23 -12.46
C ALA A 198 -4.69 20.73 -12.10
N TYR A 199 -4.76 21.03 -10.81
CA TYR A 199 -4.65 22.42 -10.31
C TYR A 199 -3.23 22.81 -9.89
N ALA A 200 -2.25 21.94 -10.02
CA ALA A 200 -0.85 22.16 -9.67
C ALA A 200 -0.64 22.70 -8.25
N CYS A 201 -1.46 22.24 -7.27
CA CYS A 201 -1.49 22.76 -5.90
C CYS A 201 -1.01 21.72 -4.87
N GLY A 202 -0.77 22.16 -3.63
CA GLY A 202 -0.68 21.36 -2.41
C GLY A 202 -2.00 21.36 -1.66
N TYR A 203 -2.00 20.88 -0.39
CA TYR A 203 -3.23 20.82 0.42
C TYR A 203 -3.90 22.19 0.61
N GLY A 204 -3.13 23.27 0.75
CA GLY A 204 -3.66 24.62 0.85
C GLY A 204 -4.60 25.04 -0.29
N GLY A 205 -4.40 24.48 -1.51
CA GLY A 205 -5.23 24.78 -2.66
C GLY A 205 -6.66 24.24 -2.59
N VAL A 206 -6.94 23.29 -1.69
CA VAL A 206 -8.28 22.71 -1.49
C VAL A 206 -8.87 22.97 -0.10
N GLN A 207 -8.14 23.61 0.81
CA GLN A 207 -8.60 23.90 2.18
C GLN A 207 -9.59 25.07 2.23
N ALA A 208 -9.51 25.99 1.28
CA ALA A 208 -10.50 27.09 1.15
C ALA A 208 -11.56 26.74 0.07
N PRO A 209 -12.78 27.31 0.18
CA PRO A 209 -13.78 27.21 -0.90
C PRO A 209 -13.23 27.68 -2.24
N GLY A 210 -13.51 26.94 -3.31
CA GLY A 210 -13.06 27.28 -4.64
C GLY A 210 -13.07 26.09 -5.61
N PRO A 211 -12.74 26.30 -6.91
CA PRO A 211 -12.88 25.29 -7.96
C PRO A 211 -12.12 23.98 -7.69
N ALA A 212 -10.92 24.05 -7.12
CA ALA A 212 -10.13 22.86 -6.79
C ALA A 212 -10.82 22.00 -5.71
N ARG A 213 -11.34 22.65 -4.64
CA ARG A 213 -12.10 21.96 -3.58
C ARG A 213 -13.38 21.34 -4.13
N ASP A 214 -14.13 22.09 -4.93
CA ASP A 214 -15.39 21.61 -5.52
C ASP A 214 -15.14 20.39 -6.43
N THR A 215 -14.09 20.44 -7.25
CA THR A 215 -13.69 19.31 -8.11
C THR A 215 -13.24 18.11 -7.28
N MET A 216 -12.49 18.32 -6.20
CA MET A 216 -12.07 17.27 -5.29
C MET A 216 -13.28 16.55 -4.67
N ILE A 217 -14.23 17.32 -4.13
CA ILE A 217 -15.45 16.78 -3.50
C ILE A 217 -16.31 16.05 -4.54
N ALA A 218 -16.39 16.55 -5.78
CA ALA A 218 -17.11 15.89 -6.87
C ALA A 218 -16.46 14.52 -7.20
N ALA A 219 -15.15 14.46 -7.38
CA ALA A 219 -14.43 13.23 -7.66
C ALA A 219 -14.54 12.21 -6.50
N MET A 220 -14.47 12.68 -5.24
CA MET A 220 -14.72 11.83 -4.06
C MET A 220 -16.15 11.26 -4.07
N ASN A 221 -17.15 12.03 -4.47
CA ASN A 221 -18.54 11.55 -4.58
C ASN A 221 -18.71 10.52 -5.71
N GLU A 222 -17.99 10.65 -6.80
CA GLU A 222 -17.99 9.64 -7.87
C GLU A 222 -17.40 8.31 -7.38
N ALA A 223 -16.21 8.34 -6.78
CA ALA A 223 -15.59 7.14 -6.20
C ALA A 223 -16.51 6.46 -5.15
N ARG A 224 -17.18 7.24 -4.31
CA ARG A 224 -18.15 6.75 -3.33
C ARG A 224 -19.35 6.05 -3.97
N LYS A 225 -19.88 6.59 -5.09
CA LYS A 225 -20.99 5.96 -5.82
C LYS A 225 -20.56 4.64 -6.46
N VAL A 226 -19.36 4.61 -7.02
CA VAL A 226 -18.79 3.37 -7.59
C VAL A 226 -18.60 2.32 -6.51
N GLY A 227 -18.10 2.70 -5.31
CA GLY A 227 -18.01 1.81 -4.17
C GLY A 227 -19.34 1.16 -3.81
N ALA A 228 -20.44 1.94 -3.81
CA ALA A 228 -21.76 1.40 -3.57
C ALA A 228 -22.21 0.37 -4.64
N CYS A 229 -21.83 0.57 -5.90
CA CYS A 229 -22.07 -0.42 -6.97
C CYS A 229 -21.26 -1.71 -6.75
N GLN A 230 -20.13 -1.61 -6.08
CA GLN A 230 -19.28 -2.75 -5.69
C GLN A 230 -19.66 -3.35 -4.31
N GLY A 231 -20.81 -2.99 -3.76
CA GLY A 231 -21.31 -3.51 -2.49
C GLY A 231 -20.70 -2.83 -1.24
N VAL A 232 -19.86 -1.81 -1.38
CA VAL A 232 -19.22 -1.13 -0.26
C VAL A 232 -19.79 0.27 -0.05
N LEU A 233 -20.54 0.46 1.03
CA LEU A 233 -21.21 1.73 1.32
C LEU A 233 -20.28 2.72 2.03
N VAL A 234 -19.62 3.57 1.26
CA VAL A 234 -18.96 4.77 1.79
C VAL A 234 -19.97 5.90 1.92
N THR A 235 -20.18 6.40 3.14
CA THR A 235 -21.25 7.34 3.46
C THR A 235 -20.85 8.81 3.21
N GLN A 236 -21.83 9.70 3.24
CA GLN A 236 -21.56 11.15 3.22
C GLN A 236 -20.87 11.63 4.50
N LYS A 237 -21.01 10.90 5.59
CA LYS A 237 -20.29 11.16 6.85
C LYS A 237 -18.80 10.89 6.66
N ASP A 238 -18.44 9.75 6.06
CA ASP A 238 -17.05 9.39 5.78
C ASP A 238 -16.38 10.44 4.89
N LEU A 239 -17.05 10.89 3.84
CA LEU A 239 -16.54 11.97 2.98
C LEU A 239 -16.23 13.23 3.80
N ARG A 240 -17.17 13.69 4.65
CA ARG A 240 -16.93 14.86 5.49
C ARG A 240 -15.78 14.68 6.47
N GLU A 241 -15.63 13.50 7.05
CA GLU A 241 -14.52 13.19 7.97
C GLU A 241 -13.18 13.26 7.26
N TYR A 242 -13.07 12.69 6.06
CA TYR A 242 -11.84 12.76 5.27
C TYR A 242 -11.54 14.18 4.77
N VAL A 243 -12.55 14.97 4.41
CA VAL A 243 -12.36 16.38 4.07
C VAL A 243 -11.88 17.17 5.29
N ALA A 244 -12.42 16.91 6.48
CA ALA A 244 -11.95 17.56 7.71
C ALA A 244 -10.48 17.20 8.03
N VAL A 245 -10.05 15.96 7.75
CA VAL A 245 -8.63 15.58 7.85
C VAL A 245 -7.79 16.41 6.90
N LEU A 246 -8.19 16.55 5.63
CA LEU A 246 -7.47 17.36 4.63
C LEU A 246 -7.36 18.82 5.06
N ASP A 247 -8.42 19.37 5.66
CA ASP A 247 -8.45 20.75 6.16
C ASP A 247 -7.46 20.98 7.32
N SER A 248 -7.02 19.92 8.01
CA SER A 248 -6.06 19.97 9.12
C SER A 248 -4.60 19.75 8.71
N LEU A 249 -4.34 19.33 7.46
CA LEU A 249 -2.98 19.04 7.00
C LEU A 249 -2.17 20.33 6.77
N ASN A 250 -0.83 20.18 6.77
CA ASN A 250 0.04 21.29 6.42
C ASN A 250 -0.26 21.75 4.97
N PRO A 251 -0.64 23.03 4.75
CA PRO A 251 -0.99 23.57 3.43
C PRO A 251 0.10 23.38 2.36
N GLU A 252 1.36 23.41 2.75
CA GLU A 252 2.52 23.26 1.85
C GLU A 252 2.85 21.79 1.51
N ALA A 253 2.27 20.84 2.25
CA ALA A 253 2.51 19.44 1.97
C ALA A 253 1.75 18.98 0.71
N MET A 254 2.22 17.90 0.11
CA MET A 254 1.73 17.40 -1.17
C MET A 254 1.43 15.91 -1.12
N PRO A 255 0.40 15.42 -1.82
CA PRO A 255 0.12 14.00 -1.95
C PRO A 255 1.17 13.28 -2.81
N SER A 256 1.23 11.95 -2.68
CA SER A 256 2.23 11.09 -3.31
C SER A 256 2.34 11.29 -4.83
N MET A 257 1.21 11.37 -5.54
CA MET A 257 1.21 11.51 -6.99
C MET A 257 1.79 12.86 -7.45
N ARG A 258 1.60 13.95 -6.67
CA ARG A 258 2.24 15.24 -6.94
C ARG A 258 3.74 15.18 -6.67
N GLN A 259 4.18 14.50 -5.62
CA GLN A 259 5.60 14.25 -5.36
C GLN A 259 6.24 13.42 -6.49
N ASP A 260 5.53 12.41 -7.00
CA ASP A 260 5.99 11.60 -8.13
C ASP A 260 6.17 12.44 -9.40
N ALA A 261 5.22 13.33 -9.69
CA ALA A 261 5.30 14.22 -10.85
C ALA A 261 6.50 15.18 -10.79
N LEU A 262 6.74 15.79 -9.62
CA LEU A 262 7.89 16.67 -9.41
C LEU A 262 9.23 15.91 -9.54
N ALA A 263 9.23 14.63 -9.21
CA ALA A 263 10.38 13.74 -9.36
C ALA A 263 10.43 13.03 -10.73
N HIS A 264 9.60 13.45 -11.70
CA HIS A 264 9.50 12.86 -13.03
C HIS A 264 9.26 11.34 -13.04
N ARG A 265 8.51 10.83 -12.03
CA ARG A 265 8.11 9.44 -11.95
C ARG A 265 6.74 9.22 -12.64
N PRO A 266 6.46 7.99 -13.15
CA PRO A 266 5.16 7.67 -13.74
C PRO A 266 4.00 7.93 -12.77
N SER A 267 2.91 8.49 -13.33
CA SER A 267 1.67 8.76 -12.60
C SER A 267 0.92 7.48 -12.27
N GLU A 268 0.15 7.50 -11.18
CA GLU A 268 -0.80 6.44 -10.81
C GLU A 268 -2.25 6.81 -11.19
N VAL A 269 -2.45 7.66 -12.22
CA VAL A 269 -3.78 8.12 -12.65
C VAL A 269 -4.69 6.95 -13.05
N GLU A 270 -4.15 5.92 -13.70
CA GLU A 270 -4.91 4.73 -14.08
C GLU A 270 -5.36 3.92 -12.86
N LEU A 271 -4.56 3.89 -11.80
CA LEU A 271 -4.95 3.25 -10.54
C LEU A 271 -6.13 3.97 -9.87
N PHE A 272 -6.27 5.27 -10.05
CA PHE A 272 -7.33 6.06 -9.42
C PHE A 272 -8.49 6.35 -10.38
N ALA A 273 -8.32 7.26 -11.36
CA ALA A 273 -9.36 7.58 -12.34
C ALA A 273 -9.70 6.39 -13.23
N GLY A 274 -8.69 5.68 -13.72
CA GLY A 274 -8.88 4.51 -14.56
C GLY A 274 -9.76 3.47 -13.87
N THR A 275 -9.46 3.14 -12.60
CA THR A 275 -10.29 2.21 -11.80
C THR A 275 -11.73 2.71 -11.62
N VAL A 276 -11.93 4.01 -11.34
CA VAL A 276 -13.30 4.57 -11.23
C VAL A 276 -14.06 4.41 -12.54
N ILE A 277 -13.44 4.72 -13.67
CA ILE A 277 -14.07 4.59 -15.01
C ILE A 277 -14.36 3.12 -15.35
N GLN A 278 -13.47 2.21 -14.99
CA GLN A 278 -13.63 0.79 -15.28
C GLN A 278 -14.74 0.13 -14.46
N LEU A 279 -14.94 0.57 -13.22
CA LEU A 279 -15.92 0.00 -12.29
C LEU A 279 -17.29 0.70 -12.33
N ALA A 280 -17.43 1.84 -13.04
CA ALA A 280 -18.67 2.61 -13.19
C ALA A 280 -19.58 2.02 -14.30
#